data_34b2c41e996ab595998bb932a79405aa
#
_entry.id   34b2c41e996ab595998bb932a79405aa
#
_cell.length_a   1.000
_cell.length_b   1.000
_cell.length_c   1.000
_cell.angle_alpha   90.00
_cell.angle_beta   90.00
_cell.angle_gamma   90.00
#
_symmetry.space_group_name_H-M   'P 1'
#
loop_
_entity.id
_entity.type
_entity.pdbx_description
1 polymer ?
#
loop_
_entity_poly.entity_id
_entity_poly.type
_entity_poly.pdbx_seq_one_letter_code
_entity_poly.pdbx_strand_id
1 'polypeptide(L)'
;TLKNDEVIFRAGPVLESSLNGGFCVFDEINMAKNDSVAIMHSVLDYRRIIDIPGFEKVDIHDKTRFLATMNYGYAGTREINEALLSRFFVIDMPKTDEKTLNKILSEEFSLTDTAQKMFVRFFMDLQEKSLNSEISGRCIDLRGLLSSIHAMKRGLSVKSSLKLGIVNKTFDEFEKTIVQDIIDTIFKDDLKPEEIFE
;
A
#
# COMPACT_ATOMS: atom_id res chain seq x y z
N THR A 1 -17.15 24.44 -0.87
CA THR A 1 -18.43 23.92 -0.32
C THR A 1 -19.51 24.96 -0.61
N LEU A 2 -20.68 24.53 -1.10
CA LEU A 2 -21.86 25.39 -1.26
C LEU A 2 -22.60 25.45 0.07
N LYS A 3 -22.89 26.66 0.52
CA LYS A 3 -23.75 26.92 1.67
C LYS A 3 -24.60 28.16 1.37
N ASN A 4 -25.94 28.04 1.41
CA ASN A 4 -26.88 29.09 1.07
C ASN A 4 -26.62 29.73 -0.31
N ASP A 5 -26.36 28.92 -1.35
CA ASP A 5 -26.00 29.34 -2.71
C ASP A 5 -24.71 30.16 -2.86
N GLU A 6 -23.89 30.26 -1.82
CA GLU A 6 -22.58 30.89 -1.86
C GLU A 6 -21.47 29.83 -1.84
N VAL A 7 -20.42 30.06 -2.65
CA VAL A 7 -19.21 29.22 -2.65
C VAL A 7 -18.34 29.61 -1.45
N ILE A 8 -18.32 28.75 -0.44
CA ILE A 8 -17.47 28.96 0.74
C ILE A 8 -16.16 28.20 0.56
N PHE A 9 -15.05 28.90 0.73
CA PHE A 9 -13.73 28.29 0.82
C PHE A 9 -13.60 27.58 2.17
N ARG A 10 -13.17 26.32 2.11
CA ARG A 10 -12.83 25.53 3.30
C ARG A 10 -11.38 25.08 3.20
N ALA A 11 -10.60 25.40 4.22
CA ALA A 11 -9.23 24.91 4.33
C ALA A 11 -9.22 23.37 4.36
N GLY A 12 -8.38 22.79 3.52
CA GLY A 12 -8.10 21.35 3.53
C GLY A 12 -6.75 21.07 4.17
N PRO A 13 -6.39 19.78 4.39
CA PRO A 13 -5.15 19.38 5.07
C PRO A 13 -3.88 19.98 4.44
N VAL A 14 -3.84 20.15 3.12
CA VAL A 14 -2.71 20.77 2.42
C VAL A 14 -2.52 22.22 2.85
N LEU A 15 -3.59 23.00 2.89
CA LEU A 15 -3.52 24.40 3.30
C LEU A 15 -3.17 24.50 4.79
N GLU A 16 -3.79 23.68 5.63
CA GLU A 16 -3.52 23.67 7.08
C GLU A 16 -2.05 23.34 7.37
N SER A 17 -1.49 22.31 6.76
CA SER A 17 -0.07 21.97 6.91
C SER A 17 0.86 23.03 6.31
N SER A 18 0.43 23.69 5.25
CA SER A 18 1.20 24.77 4.62
C SER A 18 1.26 26.02 5.48
N LEU A 19 0.22 26.34 6.21
CA LEU A 19 0.18 27.50 7.12
C LEU A 19 0.92 27.22 8.44
N ASN A 20 0.76 26.03 9.00
CA ASN A 20 1.21 25.72 10.35
C ASN A 20 2.58 25.04 10.40
N GLY A 21 3.09 24.58 9.27
CA GLY A 21 4.26 23.70 9.19
C GLY A 21 3.91 22.24 9.48
N GLY A 22 4.88 21.34 9.27
CA GLY A 22 4.73 19.92 9.51
C GLY A 22 4.79 19.08 8.23
N PHE A 23 4.32 17.84 8.32
CA PHE A 23 4.31 16.89 7.19
C PHE A 23 2.94 16.83 6.55
N CYS A 24 2.91 16.95 5.23
CA CYS A 24 1.72 16.70 4.41
C CYS A 24 2.00 15.47 3.53
N VAL A 25 1.18 14.44 3.67
CA VAL A 25 1.35 13.18 2.93
C VAL A 25 0.27 13.09 1.85
N PHE A 26 0.70 12.93 0.60
CA PHE A 26 -0.17 12.61 -0.54
C PHE A 26 -0.11 11.11 -0.79
N ASP A 27 -1.13 10.41 -0.36
CA ASP A 27 -1.22 8.97 -0.60
C ASP A 27 -1.74 8.72 -2.02
N GLU A 28 -1.08 7.80 -2.74
CA GLU A 28 -1.41 7.44 -4.13
C GLU A 28 -1.50 8.66 -5.07
N ILE A 29 -0.51 9.55 -5.04
CA ILE A 29 -0.52 10.81 -5.80
C ILE A 29 -0.74 10.60 -7.31
N ASN A 30 -0.35 9.47 -7.87
CA ASN A 30 -0.55 9.09 -9.27
C ASN A 30 -2.01 8.80 -9.62
N MET A 31 -2.90 8.68 -8.64
CA MET A 31 -4.35 8.55 -8.84
C MET A 31 -5.07 9.90 -8.86
N ALA A 32 -4.37 10.99 -8.51
CA ALA A 32 -4.95 12.33 -8.49
C ALA A 32 -5.37 12.79 -9.89
N LYS A 33 -6.41 13.64 -9.96
CA LYS A 33 -6.83 14.28 -11.20
C LYS A 33 -5.80 15.33 -11.64
N ASN A 34 -5.64 15.52 -12.95
CA ASN A 34 -4.68 16.47 -13.53
C ASN A 34 -4.85 17.88 -12.98
N ASP A 35 -6.07 18.36 -12.77
CA ASP A 35 -6.33 19.70 -12.22
C ASP A 35 -5.79 19.85 -10.78
N SER A 36 -5.89 18.81 -9.97
CA SER A 36 -5.33 18.79 -8.62
C SER A 36 -3.80 18.78 -8.65
N VAL A 37 -3.23 18.05 -9.60
CA VAL A 37 -1.78 17.98 -9.81
C VAL A 37 -1.21 19.33 -10.28
N ALA A 38 -1.95 20.09 -11.09
CA ALA A 38 -1.51 21.39 -11.58
C ALA A 38 -1.22 22.38 -10.43
N ILE A 39 -2.03 22.39 -9.39
CA ILE A 39 -1.83 23.23 -8.20
C ILE A 39 -0.54 22.83 -7.47
N MET A 40 -0.19 21.55 -7.47
CA MET A 40 0.98 21.05 -6.77
C MET A 40 2.31 21.56 -7.34
N HIS A 41 2.34 21.96 -8.61
CA HIS A 41 3.55 22.51 -9.21
C HIS A 41 4.07 23.78 -8.51
N SER A 42 3.19 24.69 -8.12
CA SER A 42 3.57 25.91 -7.39
C SER A 42 3.88 25.63 -5.90
N VAL A 43 3.22 24.64 -5.33
CA VAL A 43 3.43 24.18 -3.94
C VAL A 43 4.82 23.54 -3.76
N LEU A 44 5.25 22.75 -4.74
CA LEU A 44 6.46 21.93 -4.67
C LEU A 44 7.70 22.58 -5.29
N ASP A 45 7.56 23.71 -5.98
CA ASP A 45 8.71 24.40 -6.57
C ASP A 45 9.34 25.42 -5.60
N TYR A 46 10.37 26.11 -6.05
CA TYR A 46 11.11 27.11 -5.26
C TYR A 46 10.24 28.26 -4.75
N ARG A 47 9.12 28.57 -5.40
CA ARG A 47 8.18 29.63 -5.01
C ARG A 47 7.47 29.30 -3.70
N ARG A 48 7.21 28.04 -3.43
CA ARG A 48 6.55 27.56 -2.21
C ARG A 48 5.29 28.35 -1.88
N ILE A 49 4.37 28.45 -2.86
CA ILE A 49 3.10 29.16 -2.71
C ILE A 49 1.93 28.26 -3.12
N ILE A 50 0.81 28.46 -2.46
CA ILE A 50 -0.49 27.96 -2.90
C ILE A 50 -1.16 29.10 -3.66
N ASP A 51 -1.39 28.91 -4.95
CA ASP A 51 -2.03 29.88 -5.83
C ASP A 51 -3.35 29.27 -6.34
N ILE A 52 -4.45 29.67 -5.76
CA ILE A 52 -5.78 29.20 -6.13
C ILE A 52 -6.51 30.39 -6.79
N PRO A 53 -6.96 30.23 -8.05
CA PRO A 53 -7.69 31.30 -8.73
C PRO A 53 -8.90 31.79 -7.91
N GLY A 54 -8.97 33.12 -7.71
CA GLY A 54 -10.04 33.76 -6.94
C GLY A 54 -9.83 33.82 -5.43
N PHE A 55 -8.68 33.36 -4.94
CA PHE A 55 -8.29 33.46 -3.52
C PHE A 55 -6.91 34.09 -3.38
N GLU A 56 -6.59 34.56 -2.18
CA GLU A 56 -5.26 35.10 -1.89
C GLU A 56 -4.20 34.00 -1.98
N LYS A 57 -3.01 34.37 -2.46
CA LYS A 57 -1.86 33.50 -2.45
C LYS A 57 -1.40 33.23 -1.02
N VAL A 58 -1.09 31.99 -0.73
CA VAL A 58 -0.61 31.58 0.58
C VAL A 58 0.83 31.12 0.49
N ASP A 59 1.71 31.77 1.25
CA ASP A 59 3.10 31.32 1.40
C ASP A 59 3.15 30.06 2.28
N ILE A 60 3.97 29.10 1.86
CA ILE A 60 4.13 27.83 2.58
C ILE A 60 5.17 28.01 3.69
N HIS A 61 4.78 27.70 4.90
CA HIS A 61 5.64 27.75 6.08
C HIS A 61 6.94 26.95 5.87
N ASP A 62 8.08 27.49 6.27
CA ASP A 62 9.42 26.90 6.02
C ASP A 62 9.59 25.48 6.55
N LYS A 63 8.90 25.13 7.65
CA LYS A 63 8.93 23.79 8.24
C LYS A 63 7.98 22.78 7.59
N THR A 64 7.21 23.18 6.58
CA THR A 64 6.34 22.24 5.84
C THR A 64 7.17 21.33 4.94
N ARG A 65 6.88 20.03 4.99
CA ARG A 65 7.47 19.01 4.11
C ARG A 65 6.35 18.20 3.48
N PHE A 66 6.52 17.93 2.18
CA PHE A 66 5.58 17.14 1.41
C PHE A 66 6.18 15.77 1.15
N LEU A 67 5.40 14.74 1.45
CA LEU A 67 5.69 13.35 1.15
C LEU A 67 4.63 12.84 0.19
N ALA A 68 5.01 11.99 -0.73
CA ALA A 68 4.06 11.34 -1.63
C ALA A 68 4.33 9.86 -1.71
N THR A 69 3.27 9.05 -1.76
CA THR A 69 3.37 7.63 -2.09
C THR A 69 2.78 7.37 -3.47
N MET A 70 3.29 6.38 -4.15
CA MET A 70 2.70 5.87 -5.38
C MET A 70 2.98 4.39 -5.55
N ASN A 71 2.03 3.70 -6.18
CA ASN A 71 2.25 2.36 -6.68
C ASN A 71 2.66 2.45 -8.15
N TYR A 72 3.85 1.95 -8.48
CA TYR A 72 4.38 1.98 -9.85
C TYR A 72 4.30 0.57 -10.48
N GLY A 73 3.94 0.53 -11.78
CA GLY A 73 3.95 -0.72 -12.54
C GLY A 73 2.75 -1.66 -12.34
N TYR A 74 1.70 -1.24 -11.63
CA TYR A 74 0.47 -2.02 -11.49
C TYR A 74 -0.56 -1.64 -12.56
N ALA A 75 -1.33 -2.62 -13.03
CA ALA A 75 -2.41 -2.38 -13.98
C ALA A 75 -3.43 -1.37 -13.42
N GLY A 76 -3.67 -0.27 -14.16
CA GLY A 76 -4.58 0.80 -13.75
C GLY A 76 -3.90 1.98 -13.04
N THR A 77 -2.59 1.92 -12.75
CA THR A 77 -1.85 3.08 -12.26
C THR A 77 -1.53 4.02 -13.43
N ARG A 78 -1.64 5.34 -13.18
CA ARG A 78 -1.23 6.36 -14.14
C ARG A 78 0.24 6.68 -13.94
N GLU A 79 0.93 6.97 -15.04
CA GLU A 79 2.27 7.55 -14.95
C GLU A 79 2.17 8.96 -14.39
N ILE A 80 3.03 9.28 -13.44
CA ILE A 80 3.16 10.65 -12.94
C ILE A 80 3.85 11.49 -14.03
N ASN A 81 3.34 12.69 -14.23
CA ASN A 81 3.97 13.68 -15.09
C ASN A 81 5.43 13.93 -14.63
N GLU A 82 6.38 13.83 -15.57
CA GLU A 82 7.81 14.05 -15.30
C GLU A 82 8.09 15.38 -14.60
N ALA A 83 7.34 16.44 -14.97
CA ALA A 83 7.48 17.75 -14.34
C ALA A 83 7.09 17.74 -12.86
N LEU A 84 6.15 16.89 -12.43
CA LEU A 84 5.84 16.72 -11.01
C LEU A 84 6.90 15.84 -10.33
N LEU A 85 7.30 14.76 -10.98
CA LEU A 85 8.30 13.83 -10.45
C LEU A 85 9.64 14.53 -10.19
N SER A 86 10.06 15.45 -11.07
CA SER A 86 11.31 16.22 -10.92
C SER A 86 11.36 17.12 -9.68
N ARG A 87 10.23 17.32 -8.99
CA ARG A 87 10.15 18.12 -7.75
C ARG A 87 10.28 17.29 -6.47
N PHE A 88 10.39 15.97 -6.61
CA PHE A 88 10.57 15.05 -5.50
C PHE A 88 11.95 14.38 -5.53
N PHE A 89 12.45 14.07 -4.36
CA PHE A 89 13.45 13.01 -4.24
C PHE A 89 12.74 11.67 -4.24
N VAL A 90 13.07 10.83 -5.20
CA VAL A 90 12.44 9.52 -5.35
C VAL A 90 13.18 8.50 -4.51
N ILE A 91 12.44 7.80 -3.65
CA ILE A 91 12.94 6.68 -2.84
C ILE A 91 12.23 5.42 -3.35
N ASP A 92 12.99 4.53 -3.94
CA ASP A 92 12.49 3.23 -4.36
C ASP A 92 12.41 2.29 -3.15
N MET A 93 11.18 1.80 -2.88
CA MET A 93 10.93 0.90 -1.76
C MET A 93 11.14 -0.54 -2.22
N PRO A 94 12.11 -1.27 -1.64
CA PRO A 94 12.37 -2.65 -2.04
C PRO A 94 11.18 -3.55 -1.70
N LYS A 95 11.05 -4.66 -2.44
CA LYS A 95 10.10 -5.72 -2.08
C LYS A 95 10.46 -6.27 -0.70
N THR A 96 9.43 -6.71 0.03
CA THR A 96 9.61 -7.33 1.35
C THR A 96 10.45 -8.60 1.21
N ASP A 97 11.64 -8.60 1.76
CA ASP A 97 12.51 -9.78 1.81
C ASP A 97 12.14 -10.71 2.98
N GLU A 98 12.73 -11.89 3.00
CA GLU A 98 12.50 -12.91 4.03
C GLU A 98 12.76 -12.38 5.44
N LYS A 99 13.86 -11.64 5.64
CA LYS A 99 14.25 -11.09 6.94
C LYS A 99 13.23 -10.06 7.43
N THR A 100 12.81 -9.16 6.56
CA THR A 100 11.81 -8.14 6.87
C THR A 100 10.45 -8.77 7.17
N LEU A 101 10.04 -9.79 6.39
CA LEU A 101 8.79 -10.50 6.64
C LEU A 101 8.81 -11.23 7.98
N ASN A 102 9.91 -11.93 8.30
CA ASN A 102 10.08 -12.57 9.61
C ASN A 102 9.91 -11.57 10.75
N LYS A 103 10.53 -10.40 10.63
CA LYS A 103 10.42 -9.34 11.64
C LYS A 103 8.98 -8.84 11.78
N ILE A 104 8.28 -8.56 10.67
CA ILE A 104 6.88 -8.13 10.69
C ILE A 104 6.00 -9.16 11.39
N LEU A 105 6.14 -10.44 11.03
CA LEU A 105 5.33 -11.50 11.63
C LEU A 105 5.60 -11.68 13.14
N SER A 106 6.87 -11.60 13.57
CA SER A 106 7.23 -11.72 14.99
C SER A 106 6.81 -10.52 15.84
N GLU A 107 6.71 -9.31 15.24
CA GLU A 107 6.23 -8.12 15.93
C GLU A 107 4.70 -8.07 16.06
N GLU A 108 3.98 -8.65 15.09
CA GLU A 108 2.51 -8.55 15.04
C GLU A 108 1.79 -9.77 15.64
N PHE A 109 2.45 -10.95 15.62
CA PHE A 109 1.84 -12.20 16.04
C PHE A 109 2.76 -13.02 16.94
N SER A 110 2.18 -13.75 17.89
CA SER A 110 2.87 -14.82 18.63
C SER A 110 2.66 -16.12 17.87
N LEU A 111 3.43 -16.33 16.81
CA LEU A 111 3.39 -17.56 16.00
C LEU A 111 4.41 -18.57 16.54
N THR A 112 4.08 -19.86 16.41
CA THR A 112 5.09 -20.90 16.60
C THR A 112 6.18 -20.77 15.52
N ASP A 113 7.41 -21.14 15.84
CA ASP A 113 8.55 -21.12 14.89
C ASP A 113 8.24 -21.85 13.59
N THR A 114 7.50 -22.96 13.67
CA THR A 114 7.11 -23.74 12.49
C THR A 114 6.13 -22.99 11.62
N ALA A 115 5.08 -22.44 12.22
CA ALA A 115 4.07 -21.67 11.49
C ALA A 115 4.67 -20.42 10.85
N GLN A 116 5.52 -19.69 11.57
CA GLN A 116 6.20 -18.52 11.02
C GLN A 116 7.01 -18.87 9.79
N LYS A 117 7.83 -19.92 9.83
CA LYS A 117 8.60 -20.40 8.67
C LYS A 117 7.71 -20.79 7.49
N MET A 118 6.56 -21.42 7.76
CA MET A 118 5.60 -21.79 6.71
C MET A 118 5.00 -20.55 6.04
N PHE A 119 4.58 -19.53 6.78
CA PHE A 119 4.05 -18.29 6.21
C PHE A 119 5.10 -17.50 5.44
N VAL A 120 6.32 -17.44 5.96
CA VAL A 120 7.43 -16.79 5.26
C VAL A 120 7.72 -17.51 3.94
N ARG A 121 7.86 -18.84 3.96
CA ARG A 121 8.07 -19.63 2.75
C ARG A 121 6.93 -19.41 1.75
N PHE A 122 5.68 -19.48 2.19
CA PHE A 122 4.52 -19.23 1.34
C PHE A 122 4.61 -17.89 0.60
N PHE A 123 4.94 -16.82 1.32
CA PHE A 123 5.04 -15.49 0.72
C PHE A 123 6.22 -15.36 -0.22
N MET A 124 7.38 -15.98 0.10
CA MET A 124 8.55 -16.00 -0.79
C MET A 124 8.28 -16.80 -2.06
N ASP A 125 7.60 -17.96 -1.97
CA ASP A 125 7.22 -18.76 -3.13
C ASP A 125 6.27 -17.98 -4.08
N LEU A 126 5.31 -17.19 -3.52
CA LEU A 126 4.49 -16.28 -4.32
C LEU A 126 5.32 -15.21 -5.03
N GLN A 127 6.30 -14.63 -4.37
CA GLN A 127 7.18 -13.64 -4.99
C GLN A 127 8.01 -14.25 -6.12
N GLU A 128 8.56 -15.45 -5.93
CA GLU A 128 9.30 -16.16 -6.95
C GLU A 128 8.44 -16.46 -8.17
N LYS A 129 7.23 -16.97 -7.98
CA LYS A 129 6.28 -17.23 -9.07
C LYS A 129 5.93 -15.97 -9.85
N SER A 130 5.77 -14.85 -9.16
CA SER A 130 5.52 -13.56 -9.81
C SER A 130 6.74 -13.02 -10.57
N LEU A 131 7.95 -13.22 -10.06
CA LEU A 131 9.18 -12.88 -10.78
C LEU A 131 9.33 -13.66 -12.08
N ASN A 132 8.90 -14.92 -12.07
CA ASN A 132 8.87 -15.80 -13.23
C ASN A 132 7.67 -15.53 -14.17
N SER A 133 6.85 -14.49 -13.85
CA SER A 133 5.64 -14.15 -14.62
C SER A 133 4.58 -15.27 -14.67
N GLU A 134 4.59 -16.18 -13.71
CA GLU A 134 3.60 -17.26 -13.58
C GLU A 134 2.31 -16.76 -12.91
N ILE A 135 2.41 -15.77 -12.02
CA ILE A 135 1.29 -15.10 -11.39
C ILE A 135 1.49 -13.58 -11.40
N SER A 136 0.41 -12.82 -11.35
CA SER A 136 0.46 -11.36 -11.28
C SER A 136 0.88 -10.86 -9.89
N GLY A 137 1.37 -9.62 -9.81
CA GLY A 137 1.70 -8.98 -8.54
C GLY A 137 0.51 -8.84 -7.57
N ARG A 138 -0.73 -9.04 -8.03
CA ARG A 138 -1.94 -9.03 -7.18
C ARG A 138 -1.96 -10.16 -6.16
N CYS A 139 -1.30 -11.27 -6.48
CA CYS A 139 -1.19 -12.41 -5.58
C CYS A 139 -0.16 -12.18 -4.46
N ILE A 140 0.74 -11.18 -4.61
CA ILE A 140 1.73 -10.81 -3.59
C ILE A 140 1.12 -9.71 -2.72
N ASP A 141 0.32 -10.10 -1.76
CA ASP A 141 -0.39 -9.17 -0.88
C ASP A 141 -0.04 -9.43 0.59
N LEU A 142 0.89 -8.63 1.11
CA LEU A 142 1.29 -8.71 2.52
C LEU A 142 0.11 -8.41 3.45
N ARG A 143 -0.73 -7.41 3.14
CA ARG A 143 -1.92 -7.09 3.94
C ARG A 143 -2.90 -8.27 3.96
N GLY A 144 -3.04 -8.95 2.82
CA GLY A 144 -3.85 -10.16 2.71
C GLY A 144 -3.31 -11.30 3.55
N LEU A 145 -1.99 -11.51 3.59
CA LEU A 145 -1.36 -12.49 4.47
C LEU A 145 -1.61 -12.16 5.94
N LEU A 146 -1.33 -10.94 6.39
CA LEU A 146 -1.55 -10.52 7.77
C LEU A 146 -3.02 -10.65 8.17
N SER A 147 -3.94 -10.22 7.30
CA SER A 147 -5.39 -10.37 7.54
C SER A 147 -5.81 -11.84 7.63
N SER A 148 -5.19 -12.73 6.84
CA SER A 148 -5.44 -14.17 6.91
C SER A 148 -5.01 -14.74 8.25
N ILE A 149 -3.84 -14.35 8.77
CA ILE A 149 -3.36 -14.79 10.08
C ILE A 149 -4.27 -14.26 11.20
N HIS A 150 -4.73 -13.02 11.11
CA HIS A 150 -5.75 -12.50 12.04
C HIS A 150 -7.07 -13.29 12.00
N ALA A 151 -7.49 -13.75 10.81
CA ALA A 151 -8.68 -14.57 10.68
C ALA A 151 -8.48 -15.98 11.31
N MET A 152 -7.30 -16.56 11.18
CA MET A 152 -6.92 -17.81 11.85
C MET A 152 -6.98 -17.66 13.37
N LYS A 153 -6.47 -16.55 13.91
CA LYS A 153 -6.56 -16.25 15.35
C LYS A 153 -8.02 -16.18 15.86
N ARG A 154 -8.96 -15.91 14.95
CA ARG A 154 -10.41 -15.90 15.24
C ARG A 154 -11.13 -17.22 14.96
N GLY A 155 -10.37 -18.27 14.59
CA GLY A 155 -10.89 -19.62 14.44
C GLY A 155 -11.15 -20.08 12.99
N LEU A 156 -10.77 -19.29 11.97
CA LEU A 156 -10.81 -19.81 10.59
C LEU A 156 -9.63 -20.77 10.35
N SER A 157 -9.87 -21.79 9.51
CA SER A 157 -8.80 -22.69 9.08
C SER A 157 -7.77 -21.96 8.22
N VAL A 158 -6.52 -22.45 8.17
CA VAL A 158 -5.43 -21.89 7.40
C VAL A 158 -5.80 -21.74 5.92
N LYS A 159 -6.29 -22.85 5.34
CA LYS A 159 -6.66 -22.88 3.91
C LYS A 159 -7.79 -21.92 3.58
N SER A 160 -8.83 -21.85 4.43
CA SER A 160 -9.94 -20.92 4.25
C SER A 160 -9.48 -19.46 4.36
N SER A 161 -8.63 -19.15 5.34
CA SER A 161 -8.12 -17.80 5.56
C SER A 161 -7.25 -17.34 4.41
N LEU A 162 -6.30 -18.15 3.94
CA LEU A 162 -5.44 -17.83 2.80
C LEU A 162 -6.23 -17.76 1.49
N LYS A 163 -7.24 -18.60 1.32
CA LYS A 163 -8.14 -18.50 0.16
C LYS A 163 -8.85 -17.15 0.12
N LEU A 164 -9.39 -16.68 1.24
CA LEU A 164 -10.08 -15.39 1.33
C LEU A 164 -9.12 -14.21 1.21
N GLY A 165 -7.97 -14.28 1.86
CA GLY A 165 -7.02 -13.17 1.94
C GLY A 165 -6.10 -13.03 0.73
N ILE A 166 -5.85 -14.11 -0.03
CA ILE A 166 -4.89 -14.13 -1.13
C ILE A 166 -5.53 -14.66 -2.42
N VAL A 167 -5.98 -15.93 -2.45
CA VAL A 167 -6.43 -16.58 -3.70
C VAL A 167 -7.56 -15.82 -4.38
N ASN A 168 -8.55 -15.37 -3.62
CA ASN A 168 -9.72 -14.68 -4.17
C ASN A 168 -9.43 -13.24 -4.66
N LYS A 169 -8.20 -12.73 -4.52
CA LYS A 169 -7.82 -11.39 -5.01
C LYS A 169 -7.43 -11.38 -6.48
N THR A 170 -7.10 -12.52 -7.05
CA THR A 170 -7.01 -12.66 -8.50
C THR A 170 -8.32 -13.17 -9.09
N PHE A 171 -8.64 -12.73 -10.32
CA PHE A 171 -9.78 -13.20 -11.08
C PHE A 171 -9.39 -14.21 -12.16
N ASP A 172 -8.08 -14.49 -12.30
CA ASP A 172 -7.53 -15.46 -13.22
C ASP A 172 -7.55 -16.86 -12.58
N GLU A 173 -8.26 -17.80 -13.20
CA GLU A 173 -8.40 -19.15 -12.65
C GLU A 173 -7.09 -19.95 -12.69
N PHE A 174 -6.19 -19.64 -13.62
CA PHE A 174 -4.88 -20.27 -13.68
C PHE A 174 -4.00 -19.79 -12.51
N GLU A 175 -3.97 -18.48 -12.25
CA GLU A 175 -3.28 -17.94 -11.08
C GLU A 175 -3.83 -18.50 -9.77
N LYS A 176 -5.17 -18.61 -9.66
CA LYS A 176 -5.82 -19.23 -8.47
C LYS A 176 -5.32 -20.64 -8.23
N THR A 177 -5.21 -21.41 -9.31
CA THR A 177 -4.74 -22.81 -9.23
C THR A 177 -3.30 -22.85 -8.72
N ILE A 178 -2.40 -22.03 -9.28
CA ILE A 178 -0.99 -21.97 -8.84
C ILE A 178 -0.89 -21.58 -7.35
N VAL A 179 -1.62 -20.55 -6.93
CA VAL A 179 -1.59 -20.10 -5.53
C VAL A 179 -2.16 -21.18 -4.60
N GLN A 180 -3.24 -21.85 -5.01
CA GLN A 180 -3.84 -22.95 -4.25
C GLN A 180 -2.86 -24.14 -4.11
N ASP A 181 -2.14 -24.49 -5.16
CA ASP A 181 -1.15 -25.56 -5.15
C ASP A 181 0.01 -25.27 -4.18
N ILE A 182 0.44 -24.00 -4.10
CA ILE A 182 1.45 -23.57 -3.12
C ILE A 182 0.90 -23.75 -1.70
N ILE A 183 -0.35 -23.32 -1.44
CA ILE A 183 -1.01 -23.47 -0.15
C ILE A 183 -1.07 -24.98 0.24
N ASP A 184 -1.53 -25.81 -0.68
CA ASP A 184 -1.69 -27.24 -0.42
C ASP A 184 -0.35 -27.98 -0.27
N THR A 185 0.71 -27.45 -0.86
CA THR A 185 2.06 -27.98 -0.71
C THR A 185 2.67 -27.65 0.64
N ILE A 186 2.49 -26.41 1.12
CA ILE A 186 3.09 -25.91 2.37
C ILE A 186 2.23 -26.29 3.56
N PHE A 187 0.91 -26.13 3.46
CA PHE A 187 -0.06 -26.40 4.51
C PHE A 187 -0.83 -27.68 4.21
N LYS A 188 -0.10 -28.84 4.20
CA LYS A 188 -0.65 -30.15 3.81
C LYS A 188 -1.84 -30.56 4.68
N ASP A 189 -1.69 -30.37 5.98
CA ASP A 189 -2.73 -30.65 6.96
C ASP A 189 -3.38 -29.33 7.41
N ASP A 190 -4.64 -29.40 7.83
CA ASP A 190 -5.33 -28.27 8.41
C ASP A 190 -4.79 -28.08 9.84
N LEU A 191 -3.84 -27.16 9.97
CA LEU A 191 -3.19 -26.89 11.25
C LEU A 191 -4.21 -26.39 12.28
N LYS A 192 -4.13 -26.90 13.50
CA LYS A 192 -4.94 -26.42 14.61
C LYS A 192 -4.40 -25.08 15.13
N PRO A 193 -5.22 -24.26 15.79
CA PRO A 193 -4.77 -22.99 16.35
C PRO A 193 -3.52 -23.11 17.25
N GLU A 194 -3.41 -24.20 18.03
CA GLU A 194 -2.27 -24.45 18.93
C GLU A 194 -0.97 -24.81 18.18
N GLU A 195 -1.05 -25.16 16.90
CA GLU A 195 0.10 -25.42 16.03
C GLU A 195 0.56 -24.14 15.33
N ILE A 196 -0.30 -23.12 15.28
CA ILE A 196 -0.04 -21.84 14.64
C ILE A 196 0.42 -20.79 15.64
N PHE A 197 -0.24 -20.71 16.79
CA PHE A 197 -0.02 -19.67 17.80
C PHE A 197 0.55 -20.26 19.09
N GLU A 198 1.46 -19.49 19.74
CA GLU A 198 1.97 -19.77 21.08
C GLU A 198 0.96 -19.43 22.17
#